data_c75598f131fa8ab8df933e3e642f38dc
#
_entry.id   c75598f131fa8ab8df933e3e642f38dc
#
_cell.length_a   1.000
_cell.length_b   1.000
_cell.length_c   1.000
_cell.angle_alpha   90.00
_cell.angle_beta   90.00
_cell.angle_gamma   90.00
#
_symmetry.space_group_name_H-M   'P 1'
#
loop_
_entity.id
_entity.type
_entity.pdbx_description
1 polymer ?
#
loop_
_entity_poly.entity_id
_entity_poly.type
_entity_poly.pdbx_seq_one_letter_code
_entity_poly.pdbx_strand_id
1 'polypeptide(L)'
;MWEVRVTPCGEFDNHPFESAHFETRPLTSAMGAEVVGIRLPDLSDEGFEDFKRALYHHKMLFLKDQHLTHAEHEHFGARLGPFAVDAYTQGVEGHRNVHPIIKEAETRAASLFGGGWHTDSPFLPEPPAITTLRQVEGPPYGGDTSWTNCALALRHLSKTYQDMLRPLRVWMSAANNFATQEKPMGKAIGFASEEEYEQGMRGSYHPLVRTHPETGEESLYICDTYAAGIEGMTTHEAKPLIDFLVAHTTQHAFTCRLRWEPGMVALWDNRLTMHLGPNDYDGWRREMYRTTTAGTAPV
;
A
#
# COMPACT_ATOMS: atom_id res chain seq x y z
N MET A 1 27.63 26.87 17.31
CA MET A 1 26.24 26.67 17.81
C MET A 1 25.62 25.54 17.00
N TRP A 2 25.24 24.43 17.63
CA TRP A 2 24.59 23.32 16.95
C TRP A 2 23.12 23.73 16.72
N GLU A 3 22.72 23.92 15.45
CA GLU A 3 21.32 24.17 15.10
C GLU A 3 20.58 22.83 15.12
N VAL A 4 19.81 22.58 16.16
CA VAL A 4 18.92 21.43 16.24
C VAL A 4 17.66 21.76 15.46
N ARG A 5 17.47 21.16 14.30
CA ARG A 5 16.22 21.26 13.55
C ARG A 5 15.18 20.36 14.22
N VAL A 6 14.14 20.96 14.72
CA VAL A 6 13.02 20.26 15.37
C VAL A 6 11.76 20.21 14.50
N THR A 7 11.81 20.83 13.31
CA THR A 7 10.70 20.86 12.37
C THR A 7 11.03 20.05 11.12
N PRO A 8 10.04 19.38 10.52
CA PRO A 8 10.18 18.75 9.21
C PRO A 8 10.72 19.76 8.18
N CYS A 9 11.61 19.32 7.29
CA CYS A 9 12.26 20.18 6.29
C CYS A 9 11.76 19.99 4.86
N GLY A 10 10.78 19.10 4.65
CA GLY A 10 10.11 18.91 3.36
C GLY A 10 8.85 19.77 3.24
N GLU A 11 8.41 19.98 2.01
CA GLU A 11 7.16 20.67 1.72
C GLU A 11 6.00 19.68 1.64
N PHE A 12 4.83 20.10 2.15
CA PHE A 12 3.58 19.39 2.00
C PHE A 12 2.92 19.86 0.70
N ASP A 13 2.95 19.03 -0.32
CA ASP A 13 2.65 19.38 -1.72
C ASP A 13 1.39 18.71 -2.29
N ASN A 14 0.53 18.13 -1.42
CA ASN A 14 -0.72 17.50 -1.83
C ASN A 14 -1.81 18.56 -2.16
N HIS A 15 -1.60 19.33 -3.22
CA HIS A 15 -2.58 20.29 -3.74
C HIS A 15 -3.56 19.63 -4.70
N PRO A 16 -4.75 20.23 -4.97
CA PRO A 16 -5.67 19.73 -5.98
C PRO A 16 -4.97 19.52 -7.32
N PHE A 17 -5.22 18.39 -7.96
CA PHE A 17 -4.72 18.09 -9.29
C PHE A 17 -5.67 18.67 -10.34
N GLU A 18 -5.12 19.42 -11.29
CA GLU A 18 -5.91 20.02 -12.38
C GLU A 18 -6.20 18.99 -13.47
N SER A 19 -7.49 18.73 -13.73
CA SER A 19 -7.98 17.91 -14.83
C SER A 19 -9.24 18.51 -15.44
N ALA A 20 -9.43 18.35 -16.75
CA ALA A 20 -10.67 18.70 -17.43
C ALA A 20 -11.76 17.64 -17.26
N HIS A 21 -11.42 16.45 -16.73
CA HIS A 21 -12.31 15.28 -16.70
C HIS A 21 -12.92 15.03 -15.32
N PHE A 22 -12.31 15.52 -14.25
CA PHE A 22 -12.77 15.31 -12.86
C PHE A 22 -12.17 16.35 -11.92
N GLU A 23 -12.73 16.46 -10.74
CA GLU A 23 -12.21 17.27 -9.63
C GLU A 23 -11.46 16.36 -8.64
N THR A 24 -10.33 16.85 -8.08
CA THR A 24 -9.67 16.19 -6.93
C THR A 24 -9.81 17.06 -5.68
N ARG A 25 -10.15 16.43 -4.55
CA ARG A 25 -10.26 17.06 -3.24
C ARG A 25 -9.25 16.40 -2.30
N PRO A 26 -8.12 17.06 -2.01
CA PRO A 26 -7.11 16.52 -1.11
C PRO A 26 -7.69 16.09 0.24
N LEU A 27 -7.30 14.91 0.72
CA LEU A 27 -7.74 14.37 2.00
C LEU A 27 -6.91 14.93 3.16
N THR A 28 -5.60 15.01 2.97
CA THR A 28 -4.66 15.68 3.89
C THR A 28 -3.61 16.44 3.08
N SER A 29 -2.83 17.30 3.74
CA SER A 29 -1.70 17.99 3.11
C SER A 29 -0.57 17.04 2.68
N ALA A 30 -0.52 15.84 3.24
CA ALA A 30 0.53 14.86 2.98
C ALA A 30 0.26 13.97 1.76
N MET A 31 -1.00 13.54 1.59
CA MET A 31 -1.41 12.60 0.56
C MET A 31 -2.92 12.37 0.53
N GLY A 32 -3.35 11.63 -0.49
CA GLY A 32 -4.72 11.16 -0.66
C GLY A 32 -5.65 12.23 -1.20
N ALA A 33 -6.55 11.83 -2.11
CA ALA A 33 -7.61 12.70 -2.59
C ALA A 33 -8.89 11.93 -2.95
N GLU A 34 -10.04 12.57 -2.75
CA GLU A 34 -11.30 12.17 -3.36
C GLU A 34 -11.32 12.62 -4.83
N VAL A 35 -11.69 11.72 -5.72
CA VAL A 35 -12.00 12.05 -7.12
C VAL A 35 -13.50 12.14 -7.27
N VAL A 36 -13.97 13.27 -7.81
CA VAL A 36 -15.39 13.60 -7.92
C VAL A 36 -15.76 13.87 -9.36
N GLY A 37 -16.99 13.49 -9.75
CA GLY A 37 -17.55 13.83 -11.05
C GLY A 37 -17.41 12.73 -12.11
N ILE A 38 -16.89 11.54 -11.76
CA ILE A 38 -16.76 10.41 -12.68
C ILE A 38 -17.22 9.09 -12.08
N ARG A 39 -17.54 8.15 -12.97
CA ARG A 39 -17.52 6.70 -12.68
C ARG A 39 -16.32 6.07 -13.39
N LEU A 40 -15.61 5.20 -12.68
CA LEU A 40 -14.40 4.55 -13.21
C LEU A 40 -14.63 3.79 -14.53
N PRO A 41 -15.74 3.04 -14.71
CA PRO A 41 -16.02 2.35 -15.98
C PRO A 41 -16.23 3.28 -17.18
N ASP A 42 -16.66 4.53 -16.93
CA ASP A 42 -17.05 5.49 -17.98
C ASP A 42 -15.90 6.42 -18.37
N LEU A 43 -14.71 6.23 -17.77
CA LEU A 43 -13.57 7.12 -17.98
C LEU A 43 -12.98 6.98 -19.39
N SER A 44 -12.93 8.08 -20.15
CA SER A 44 -12.26 8.12 -21.46
C SER A 44 -10.77 7.80 -21.35
N ASP A 45 -10.08 7.57 -22.45
CA ASP A 45 -8.63 7.31 -22.42
C ASP A 45 -7.85 8.52 -21.96
N GLU A 46 -8.23 9.73 -22.38
CA GLU A 46 -7.61 10.98 -21.92
C GLU A 46 -7.85 11.20 -20.41
N GLY A 47 -9.10 10.97 -19.97
CA GLY A 47 -9.45 11.05 -18.56
C GLY A 47 -8.72 10.01 -17.72
N PHE A 48 -8.45 8.83 -18.28
CA PHE A 48 -7.69 7.78 -17.61
C PHE A 48 -6.20 8.15 -17.44
N GLU A 49 -5.58 8.78 -18.44
CA GLU A 49 -4.20 9.27 -18.30
C GLU A 49 -4.11 10.41 -17.27
N ASP A 50 -5.10 11.31 -17.18
CA ASP A 50 -5.20 12.29 -16.11
C ASP A 50 -5.36 11.60 -14.76
N PHE A 51 -6.18 10.54 -14.68
CA PHE A 51 -6.41 9.77 -13.46
C PHE A 51 -5.14 9.10 -12.94
N LYS A 52 -4.34 8.52 -13.83
CA LYS A 52 -3.02 7.95 -13.46
C LYS A 52 -2.08 9.03 -12.92
N ARG A 53 -2.02 10.19 -13.59
CA ARG A 53 -1.20 11.32 -13.12
C ARG A 53 -1.66 11.83 -11.75
N ALA A 54 -2.97 11.92 -11.54
CA ALA A 54 -3.55 12.27 -10.24
C ALA A 54 -3.21 11.24 -9.16
N LEU A 55 -3.24 9.92 -9.50
CA LEU A 55 -2.83 8.86 -8.57
C LEU A 55 -1.36 9.01 -8.16
N TYR A 56 -0.47 9.27 -9.10
CA TYR A 56 0.95 9.47 -8.79
C TYR A 56 1.20 10.75 -7.98
N HIS A 57 0.43 11.81 -8.24
CA HIS A 57 0.49 13.05 -7.47
C HIS A 57 0.02 12.85 -6.03
N HIS A 58 -1.17 12.31 -5.84
CA HIS A 58 -1.79 12.13 -4.53
C HIS A 58 -1.36 10.85 -3.79
N LYS A 59 -0.68 9.90 -4.46
CA LYS A 59 -0.24 8.58 -3.97
C LYS A 59 -1.39 7.60 -3.67
N MET A 60 -2.57 8.11 -3.35
CA MET A 60 -3.81 7.38 -3.10
C MET A 60 -4.99 8.20 -3.55
N LEU A 61 -5.93 7.57 -4.26
CA LEU A 61 -7.21 8.16 -4.66
C LEU A 61 -8.37 7.33 -4.13
N PHE A 62 -9.48 7.95 -3.84
CA PHE A 62 -10.73 7.25 -3.59
C PHE A 62 -11.92 7.91 -4.27
N LEU A 63 -12.94 7.10 -4.56
CA LEU A 63 -14.19 7.53 -5.18
C LEU A 63 -15.35 6.94 -4.39
N LYS A 64 -16.42 7.72 -4.24
CA LYS A 64 -17.68 7.29 -3.65
C LYS A 64 -18.65 6.78 -4.72
N ASP A 65 -19.68 6.07 -4.30
CA ASP A 65 -20.83 5.66 -5.11
C ASP A 65 -20.49 4.96 -6.44
N GLN A 66 -19.41 4.18 -6.46
CA GLN A 66 -18.96 3.48 -7.67
C GLN A 66 -19.74 2.19 -7.91
N HIS A 67 -20.04 1.42 -6.86
CA HIS A 67 -20.81 0.16 -6.91
C HIS A 67 -20.41 -0.78 -8.07
N LEU A 68 -19.08 -0.96 -8.26
CA LEU A 68 -18.56 -1.75 -9.38
C LEU A 68 -18.98 -3.22 -9.28
N THR A 69 -19.32 -3.83 -10.41
CA THR A 69 -19.35 -5.28 -10.57
C THR A 69 -17.93 -5.86 -10.58
N HIS A 70 -17.78 -7.19 -10.49
CA HIS A 70 -16.48 -7.82 -10.66
C HIS A 70 -15.87 -7.55 -12.04
N ALA A 71 -16.70 -7.59 -13.10
CA ALA A 71 -16.26 -7.34 -14.46
C ALA A 71 -15.76 -5.90 -14.66
N GLU A 72 -16.49 -4.90 -14.15
CA GLU A 72 -16.07 -3.50 -14.21
C GLU A 72 -14.77 -3.27 -13.40
N HIS A 73 -14.64 -3.88 -12.22
CA HIS A 73 -13.44 -3.79 -11.40
C HIS A 73 -12.22 -4.42 -12.10
N GLU A 74 -12.38 -5.61 -12.67
CA GLU A 74 -11.33 -6.29 -13.42
C GLU A 74 -10.95 -5.52 -14.68
N HIS A 75 -11.94 -5.04 -15.44
CA HIS A 75 -11.70 -4.22 -16.64
C HIS A 75 -10.95 -2.94 -16.32
N PHE A 76 -11.33 -2.22 -15.28
CA PHE A 76 -10.62 -1.02 -14.84
C PHE A 76 -9.19 -1.34 -14.38
N GLY A 77 -8.99 -2.40 -13.59
CA GLY A 77 -7.67 -2.85 -13.16
C GLY A 77 -6.75 -3.17 -14.34
N ALA A 78 -7.27 -3.79 -15.39
CA ALA A 78 -6.51 -4.11 -16.61
C ALA A 78 -6.02 -2.86 -17.37
N ARG A 79 -6.72 -1.72 -17.27
CA ARG A 79 -6.25 -0.45 -17.83
C ARG A 79 -5.05 0.13 -17.08
N LEU A 80 -4.90 -0.16 -15.78
CA LEU A 80 -3.76 0.29 -14.96
C LEU A 80 -2.47 -0.49 -15.30
N GLY A 81 -2.59 -1.70 -15.83
CA GLY A 81 -1.46 -2.54 -16.21
C GLY A 81 -1.77 -4.04 -16.17
N PRO A 82 -0.80 -4.89 -16.52
CA PRO A 82 -0.93 -6.34 -16.33
C PRO A 82 -1.20 -6.67 -14.85
N PHE A 83 -2.00 -7.72 -14.58
CA PHE A 83 -2.25 -8.12 -13.21
C PHE A 83 -1.04 -8.83 -12.59
N ALA A 84 -0.80 -8.55 -11.31
CA ALA A 84 0.13 -9.29 -10.50
C ALA A 84 -0.45 -10.65 -10.10
N VAL A 85 0.41 -11.60 -9.80
CA VAL A 85 0.01 -12.82 -9.09
C VAL A 85 -0.26 -12.45 -7.63
N ASP A 86 -1.45 -12.77 -7.13
CA ASP A 86 -1.73 -12.63 -5.70
C ASP A 86 -1.15 -13.82 -4.94
N ALA A 87 -0.19 -13.56 -4.06
CA ALA A 87 0.51 -14.60 -3.33
C ALA A 87 -0.37 -15.32 -2.28
N TYR A 88 -1.52 -14.76 -1.93
CA TYR A 88 -2.30 -15.19 -0.76
C TYR A 88 -3.69 -15.73 -1.08
N THR A 89 -4.36 -15.19 -2.09
CA THR A 89 -5.76 -15.52 -2.37
C THR A 89 -5.96 -15.96 -3.81
N GLN A 90 -6.99 -16.76 -4.02
CA GLN A 90 -7.47 -17.07 -5.36
C GLN A 90 -8.56 -16.07 -5.75
N GLY A 91 -8.60 -15.71 -7.03
CA GLY A 91 -9.66 -14.87 -7.57
C GLY A 91 -11.03 -15.51 -7.50
N VAL A 92 -12.08 -14.69 -7.56
CA VAL A 92 -13.47 -15.18 -7.57
C VAL A 92 -13.77 -15.91 -8.88
N GLU A 93 -14.77 -16.81 -8.85
CA GLU A 93 -15.19 -17.55 -10.01
C GLU A 93 -15.58 -16.60 -11.16
N GLY A 94 -15.05 -16.85 -12.35
CA GLY A 94 -15.27 -16.02 -13.54
C GLY A 94 -14.40 -14.75 -13.63
N HIS A 95 -13.70 -14.36 -12.55
CA HIS A 95 -12.87 -13.14 -12.46
C HIS A 95 -11.60 -13.40 -11.66
N ARG A 96 -10.67 -14.13 -12.26
CA ARG A 96 -9.48 -14.65 -11.57
C ARG A 96 -8.55 -13.58 -10.97
N ASN A 97 -8.65 -12.34 -11.42
CA ASN A 97 -7.82 -11.23 -10.95
C ASN A 97 -8.54 -10.37 -9.90
N VAL A 98 -9.78 -10.72 -9.53
CA VAL A 98 -10.55 -10.05 -8.48
C VAL A 98 -10.49 -10.91 -7.22
N HIS A 99 -9.75 -10.47 -6.22
CA HIS A 99 -9.43 -11.24 -5.01
C HIS A 99 -10.32 -10.82 -3.83
N PRO A 100 -11.00 -11.76 -3.15
CA PRO A 100 -11.85 -11.44 -2.02
C PRO A 100 -11.02 -11.15 -0.77
N ILE A 101 -11.41 -10.11 -0.02
CA ILE A 101 -10.91 -9.79 1.32
C ILE A 101 -12.15 -9.71 2.22
N ILE A 102 -12.53 -10.84 2.77
CA ILE A 102 -13.77 -10.99 3.53
C ILE A 102 -13.46 -11.42 4.95
N LYS A 103 -14.06 -10.72 5.91
CA LYS A 103 -14.12 -11.12 7.32
C LYS A 103 -15.59 -11.30 7.70
N GLU A 104 -15.95 -12.49 8.12
CA GLU A 104 -17.29 -12.78 8.64
C GLU A 104 -17.48 -12.20 10.06
N ALA A 105 -18.72 -11.90 10.43
CA ALA A 105 -19.06 -11.25 11.70
C ALA A 105 -18.63 -12.09 12.92
N GLU A 106 -18.64 -13.42 12.77
CA GLU A 106 -18.29 -14.36 13.82
C GLU A 106 -16.79 -14.58 13.98
N THR A 107 -15.99 -14.14 12.97
CA THR A 107 -14.54 -14.31 12.98
C THR A 107 -13.93 -13.48 14.11
N ARG A 108 -13.21 -14.15 14.99
CA ARG A 108 -12.42 -13.57 16.06
C ARG A 108 -10.96 -13.92 15.82
N ALA A 109 -10.22 -13.00 15.25
CA ALA A 109 -8.79 -13.16 15.02
C ALA A 109 -8.02 -12.11 15.82
N ALA A 110 -6.97 -12.52 16.51
CA ALA A 110 -6.10 -11.61 17.25
C ALA A 110 -5.39 -10.63 16.30
N SER A 111 -5.08 -11.10 15.08
CA SER A 111 -4.57 -10.25 13.99
C SER A 111 -5.26 -10.63 12.69
N LEU A 112 -5.54 -9.64 11.86
CA LEU A 112 -5.95 -9.84 10.47
C LEU A 112 -4.77 -9.61 9.55
N PHE A 113 -4.84 -10.22 8.38
CA PHE A 113 -3.97 -9.89 7.28
C PHE A 113 -4.07 -8.39 6.97
N GLY A 114 -2.91 -7.69 6.91
CA GLY A 114 -2.89 -6.24 6.71
C GLY A 114 -3.03 -5.39 7.98
N GLY A 115 -3.00 -6.00 9.18
CA GLY A 115 -3.10 -5.28 10.45
C GLY A 115 -1.85 -4.51 10.88
N GLY A 116 -0.68 -4.74 10.24
CA GLY A 116 0.56 -3.96 10.41
C GLY A 116 0.79 -3.03 9.22
N TRP A 117 1.65 -2.01 9.39
CA TRP A 117 2.08 -1.16 8.29
C TRP A 117 2.86 -1.94 7.24
N HIS A 118 2.36 -1.99 6.01
CA HIS A 118 2.95 -2.76 4.92
C HIS A 118 2.71 -2.11 3.56
N THR A 119 3.50 -2.52 2.59
CA THR A 119 3.20 -2.46 1.17
C THR A 119 2.89 -3.87 0.68
N ASP A 120 2.14 -4.03 -0.41
CA ASP A 120 1.71 -5.35 -0.88
C ASP A 120 2.88 -6.19 -1.37
N SER A 121 3.00 -7.42 -0.87
CA SER A 121 3.94 -8.47 -1.29
C SER A 121 5.37 -8.00 -1.63
N PRO A 122 6.04 -7.21 -0.77
CA PRO A 122 7.38 -6.67 -1.07
C PRO A 122 8.47 -7.75 -1.04
N PHE A 123 8.15 -8.95 -0.63
CA PHE A 123 9.04 -10.11 -0.66
C PHE A 123 9.24 -10.71 -2.05
N LEU A 124 8.43 -10.31 -3.04
CA LEU A 124 8.59 -10.73 -4.44
C LEU A 124 9.75 -9.97 -5.10
N PRO A 125 10.46 -10.57 -6.09
CA PRO A 125 11.48 -9.87 -6.86
C PRO A 125 10.94 -8.66 -7.62
N GLU A 126 9.70 -8.75 -8.10
CA GLU A 126 8.93 -7.70 -8.78
C GLU A 126 7.64 -7.44 -8.00
N PRO A 127 7.69 -6.61 -6.95
CA PRO A 127 6.52 -6.35 -6.11
C PRO A 127 5.41 -5.63 -6.89
N PRO A 128 4.15 -5.81 -6.49
CA PRO A 128 3.01 -5.13 -7.10
C PRO A 128 3.15 -3.60 -7.18
N ALA A 129 2.58 -3.01 -8.24
CA ALA A 129 2.60 -1.56 -8.44
C ALA A 129 1.36 -0.89 -7.83
N ILE A 130 0.19 -1.07 -8.40
CA ILE A 130 -1.04 -0.38 -7.99
C ILE A 130 -2.05 -1.39 -7.48
N THR A 131 -2.62 -1.10 -6.32
CA THR A 131 -3.75 -1.85 -5.77
C THR A 131 -5.03 -1.03 -5.89
N THR A 132 -6.10 -1.68 -6.38
CA THR A 132 -7.46 -1.16 -6.38
C THR A 132 -8.31 -2.01 -5.44
N LEU A 133 -8.93 -1.38 -4.46
CA LEU A 133 -9.78 -2.03 -3.46
C LEU A 133 -11.16 -1.40 -3.46
N ARG A 134 -12.22 -2.22 -3.54
CA ARG A 134 -13.61 -1.74 -3.43
C ARG A 134 -14.33 -2.38 -2.25
N GLN A 135 -15.19 -1.62 -1.61
CA GLN A 135 -16.05 -2.12 -0.54
C GLN A 135 -17.45 -2.43 -1.06
N VAL A 136 -17.95 -3.62 -0.71
CA VAL A 136 -19.33 -4.04 -0.95
C VAL A 136 -20.15 -3.92 0.32
N GLU A 137 -19.62 -4.43 1.43
CA GLU A 137 -20.24 -4.37 2.75
C GLU A 137 -19.18 -4.00 3.80
N GLY A 138 -19.56 -3.25 4.80
CA GLY A 138 -18.65 -2.86 5.86
C GLY A 138 -19.35 -2.56 7.18
N PRO A 139 -18.55 -2.51 8.25
CA PRO A 139 -19.06 -2.17 9.58
C PRO A 139 -19.57 -0.72 9.61
N PRO A 140 -20.49 -0.38 10.52
CA PRO A 140 -20.98 0.99 10.68
C PRO A 140 -19.92 1.93 11.26
N TYR A 141 -18.86 1.39 11.87
CA TYR A 141 -17.66 2.08 12.37
C TYR A 141 -16.49 1.09 12.47
N GLY A 142 -15.26 1.59 12.42
CA GLY A 142 -14.05 0.78 12.35
C GLY A 142 -13.82 0.24 10.93
N GLY A 143 -12.79 -0.58 10.78
CA GLY A 143 -12.37 -1.16 9.49
C GLY A 143 -11.86 -0.12 8.48
N ASP A 144 -11.47 1.05 8.93
CA ASP A 144 -10.84 2.08 8.11
C ASP A 144 -9.53 1.58 7.51
N THR A 145 -8.99 2.30 6.55
CA THR A 145 -7.62 2.09 6.08
C THR A 145 -6.82 3.37 6.20
N SER A 146 -5.60 3.26 6.68
CA SER A 146 -4.63 4.36 6.72
C SER A 146 -3.51 4.13 5.71
N TRP A 147 -3.04 5.20 5.07
CA TRP A 147 -1.87 5.18 4.19
C TRP A 147 -0.86 6.19 4.68
N THR A 148 0.42 5.97 4.35
CA THR A 148 1.51 6.92 4.57
C THR A 148 2.28 7.19 3.29
N ASN A 149 2.73 8.43 3.11
CA ASN A 149 3.52 8.90 1.98
C ASN A 149 5.02 8.66 2.24
N CYS A 150 5.56 7.57 1.69
CA CYS A 150 6.95 7.18 1.87
C CYS A 150 7.94 8.14 1.17
N ALA A 151 7.51 8.82 0.10
CA ALA A 151 8.33 9.83 -0.57
C ALA A 151 8.46 11.10 0.27
N LEU A 152 7.34 11.59 0.82
CA LEU A 152 7.34 12.72 1.74
C LEU A 152 8.17 12.42 2.99
N ALA A 153 8.04 11.22 3.55
CA ALA A 153 8.84 10.79 4.70
C ALA A 153 10.35 10.81 4.38
N LEU A 154 10.78 10.37 3.20
CA LEU A 154 12.17 10.47 2.77
C LEU A 154 12.63 11.93 2.71
N ARG A 155 11.85 12.82 2.10
CA ARG A 155 12.18 14.26 1.99
C ARG A 155 12.31 14.96 3.35
N HIS A 156 11.65 14.42 4.38
CA HIS A 156 11.72 14.97 5.75
C HIS A 156 12.88 14.42 6.59
N LEU A 157 13.65 13.46 6.07
CA LEU A 157 14.93 13.09 6.68
C LEU A 157 16.02 14.15 6.36
N SER A 158 17.00 14.29 7.22
CA SER A 158 18.17 15.11 6.92
C SER A 158 18.88 14.60 5.66
N LYS A 159 19.56 15.50 4.94
CA LYS A 159 20.35 15.12 3.75
C LYS A 159 21.39 14.02 4.08
N THR A 160 22.01 14.09 5.26
CA THR A 160 22.97 13.08 5.73
C THR A 160 22.29 11.70 5.83
N TYR A 161 21.09 11.64 6.38
CA TYR A 161 20.33 10.38 6.45
C TYR A 161 19.96 9.86 5.07
N GLN A 162 19.42 10.72 4.21
CA GLN A 162 19.07 10.33 2.84
C GLN A 162 20.28 9.74 2.10
N ASP A 163 21.47 10.38 2.20
CA ASP A 163 22.69 9.92 1.54
C ASP A 163 23.20 8.61 2.12
N MET A 164 23.05 8.40 3.43
CA MET A 164 23.40 7.15 4.11
C MET A 164 22.49 6.00 3.66
N LEU A 165 21.20 6.26 3.43
CA LEU A 165 20.20 5.23 3.13
C LEU A 165 20.24 4.76 1.67
N ARG A 166 20.57 5.63 0.71
CA ARG A 166 20.56 5.32 -0.73
C ARG A 166 21.34 4.07 -1.14
N PRO A 167 22.54 3.80 -0.63
CA PRO A 167 23.27 2.59 -1.00
C PRO A 167 22.79 1.32 -0.29
N LEU A 168 21.89 1.43 0.70
CA LEU A 168 21.44 0.29 1.47
C LEU A 168 20.34 -0.49 0.75
N ARG A 169 20.34 -1.82 1.00
CA ARG A 169 19.28 -2.72 0.51
C ARG A 169 18.62 -3.41 1.70
N VAL A 170 17.30 -3.37 1.72
CA VAL A 170 16.45 -4.02 2.73
C VAL A 170 16.07 -5.42 2.27
N TRP A 171 16.17 -6.40 3.16
CA TRP A 171 15.63 -7.74 2.94
C TRP A 171 14.16 -7.77 3.37
N MET A 172 13.27 -7.94 2.40
CA MET A 172 11.84 -8.10 2.60
C MET A 172 11.49 -9.57 2.58
N SER A 173 10.88 -10.08 3.65
CA SER A 173 10.51 -11.50 3.76
C SER A 173 9.21 -11.66 4.54
N ALA A 174 8.36 -12.57 4.07
CA ALA A 174 7.16 -12.98 4.79
C ALA A 174 7.48 -13.70 6.12
N ALA A 175 8.68 -14.25 6.26
CA ALA A 175 9.13 -14.88 7.51
C ALA A 175 9.07 -13.90 8.70
N ASN A 176 9.30 -12.60 8.48
CA ASN A 176 9.20 -11.59 9.53
C ASN A 176 7.77 -11.47 10.07
N ASN A 177 6.77 -11.50 9.18
CA ASN A 177 5.36 -11.46 9.57
C ASN A 177 4.96 -12.69 10.41
N PHE A 178 5.45 -13.88 10.03
CA PHE A 178 5.17 -15.10 10.79
C PHE A 178 5.91 -15.18 12.13
N ALA A 179 7.10 -14.60 12.23
CA ALA A 179 7.87 -14.55 13.47
C ALA A 179 7.23 -13.67 14.56
N THR A 180 6.46 -12.67 14.17
CA THR A 180 5.79 -11.72 15.08
C THR A 180 4.41 -12.21 15.55
N GLN A 181 3.88 -13.29 14.98
CA GLN A 181 2.58 -13.83 15.35
C GLN A 181 2.73 -14.90 16.45
N GLU A 182 1.95 -14.80 17.53
CA GLU A 182 1.94 -15.79 18.64
C GLU A 182 1.56 -17.21 18.20
N LYS A 183 0.87 -17.35 17.07
CA LYS A 183 0.61 -18.63 16.41
C LYS A 183 0.89 -18.45 14.93
N PRO A 184 1.90 -19.11 14.38
CA PRO A 184 2.06 -19.14 12.94
C PRO A 184 0.76 -19.67 12.34
N MET A 185 0.11 -18.83 11.53
CA MET A 185 -1.04 -19.28 10.73
C MET A 185 -0.51 -20.45 9.89
N GLY A 186 -1.06 -21.65 10.12
CA GLY A 186 -0.60 -22.85 9.44
C GLY A 186 -0.66 -22.69 7.93
N LYS A 187 -0.06 -23.62 7.18
CA LYS A 187 -0.03 -23.69 5.70
C LYS A 187 -1.37 -23.32 5.01
N ALA A 188 -2.49 -23.35 5.72
CA ALA A 188 -3.84 -23.12 5.21
C ALA A 188 -4.27 -21.63 5.11
N ILE A 189 -3.50 -20.67 5.61
CA ILE A 189 -3.93 -19.25 5.60
C ILE A 189 -2.87 -18.35 4.94
N GLY A 190 -1.98 -18.88 4.17
CA GLY A 190 -0.92 -18.03 3.84
C GLY A 190 -0.71 -17.79 2.38
N PHE A 191 -0.54 -18.76 1.59
CA PHE A 191 -0.11 -18.56 0.21
C PHE A 191 -0.96 -19.41 -0.73
N ALA A 192 -1.18 -18.91 -1.93
CA ALA A 192 -1.99 -19.59 -2.94
C ALA A 192 -1.34 -20.89 -3.46
N SER A 193 -0.01 -21.00 -3.33
CA SER A 193 0.76 -22.21 -3.70
C SER A 193 1.99 -22.41 -2.80
N GLU A 194 2.60 -23.60 -2.88
CA GLU A 194 3.87 -23.92 -2.18
C GLU A 194 5.03 -23.07 -2.75
N GLU A 195 5.04 -22.81 -4.05
CA GLU A 195 6.08 -21.99 -4.71
C GLU A 195 6.04 -20.54 -4.20
N GLU A 196 4.84 -19.96 -4.05
CA GLU A 196 4.65 -18.61 -3.52
C GLU A 196 5.01 -18.55 -2.04
N TYR A 197 4.72 -19.60 -1.27
CA TYR A 197 5.17 -19.74 0.11
C TYR A 197 6.71 -19.75 0.21
N GLU A 198 7.39 -20.60 -0.57
CA GLU A 198 8.85 -20.67 -0.56
C GLU A 198 9.48 -19.34 -0.98
N GLN A 199 8.95 -18.68 -2.02
CA GLN A 199 9.40 -17.37 -2.45
C GLN A 199 9.17 -16.31 -1.35
N GLY A 200 8.00 -16.31 -0.73
CA GLY A 200 7.67 -15.39 0.36
C GLY A 200 8.62 -15.54 1.55
N MET A 201 8.91 -16.77 1.95
CA MET A 201 9.83 -17.06 3.06
C MET A 201 11.28 -16.73 2.73
N ARG A 202 11.71 -16.99 1.50
CA ARG A 202 13.06 -16.60 1.02
C ARG A 202 13.20 -15.09 0.95
N GLY A 203 12.15 -14.41 0.48
CA GLY A 203 12.13 -12.97 0.33
C GLY A 203 13.03 -12.44 -0.79
N SER A 204 13.16 -11.12 -0.83
CA SER A 204 13.98 -10.40 -1.82
C SER A 204 14.68 -9.20 -1.19
N TYR A 205 15.88 -8.87 -1.71
CA TYR A 205 16.58 -7.64 -1.37
C TYR A 205 16.18 -6.53 -2.35
N HIS A 206 15.76 -5.39 -1.80
CA HIS A 206 15.38 -4.20 -2.56
C HIS A 206 16.16 -2.98 -2.09
N PRO A 207 16.36 -1.96 -2.95
CA PRO A 207 16.90 -0.68 -2.48
C PRO A 207 16.01 -0.12 -1.36
N LEU A 208 16.65 0.36 -0.29
CA LEU A 208 15.95 0.99 0.83
C LEU A 208 15.34 2.35 0.43
N VAL A 209 15.97 3.03 -0.52
CA VAL A 209 15.44 4.19 -1.24
C VAL A 209 15.24 3.77 -2.68
N ARG A 210 13.98 3.63 -3.11
CA ARG A 210 13.63 3.25 -4.47
C ARG A 210 13.24 4.46 -5.30
N THR A 211 13.45 4.38 -6.61
CA THR A 211 12.98 5.38 -7.58
C THR A 211 11.69 4.90 -8.24
N HIS A 212 10.68 5.75 -8.28
CA HIS A 212 9.44 5.44 -8.98
C HIS A 212 9.65 5.48 -10.50
N PRO A 213 9.28 4.41 -11.26
CA PRO A 213 9.67 4.26 -12.66
C PRO A 213 9.03 5.29 -13.60
N GLU A 214 7.83 5.79 -13.30
CA GLU A 214 7.14 6.76 -14.15
C GLU A 214 7.38 8.22 -13.75
N THR A 215 7.59 8.51 -12.47
CA THR A 215 7.72 9.88 -11.98
C THR A 215 9.14 10.28 -11.64
N GLY A 216 10.04 9.30 -11.43
CA GLY A 216 11.39 9.55 -10.94
C GLY A 216 11.46 9.95 -9.46
N GLU A 217 10.33 9.96 -8.75
CA GLU A 217 10.28 10.31 -7.33
C GLU A 217 10.94 9.23 -6.46
N GLU A 218 11.84 9.64 -5.56
CA GLU A 218 12.45 8.73 -4.60
C GLU A 218 11.54 8.53 -3.38
N SER A 219 11.46 7.30 -2.86
CA SER A 219 10.69 6.96 -1.66
C SER A 219 11.43 5.98 -0.75
N LEU A 220 11.16 6.04 0.56
CA LEU A 220 11.56 4.97 1.47
C LEU A 220 10.81 3.69 1.14
N TYR A 221 11.55 2.60 0.92
CA TYR A 221 10.97 1.29 0.69
C TYR A 221 11.23 0.40 1.90
N ILE A 222 10.41 0.59 2.92
CA ILE A 222 10.50 -0.05 4.24
C ILE A 222 9.10 -0.37 4.73
N CYS A 223 8.90 -1.41 5.52
CA CYS A 223 7.64 -1.64 6.23
C CYS A 223 7.87 -2.49 7.48
N ASP A 224 6.98 -2.36 8.45
CA ASP A 224 7.04 -3.10 9.70
C ASP A 224 6.84 -4.61 9.49
N THR A 225 5.88 -4.97 8.63
CA THR A 225 5.45 -6.36 8.45
C THR A 225 6.51 -7.25 7.81
N TYR A 226 7.27 -6.74 6.83
CA TYR A 226 8.14 -7.58 5.99
C TYR A 226 9.62 -7.23 6.03
N ALA A 227 10.03 -6.08 6.58
CA ALA A 227 11.44 -5.72 6.67
C ALA A 227 12.16 -6.60 7.70
N ALA A 228 12.94 -7.56 7.22
CA ALA A 228 13.58 -8.58 8.05
C ALA A 228 15.07 -8.33 8.31
N GLY A 229 15.70 -7.42 7.55
CA GLY A 229 17.12 -7.09 7.71
C GLY A 229 17.62 -6.09 6.68
N ILE A 230 18.88 -5.71 6.80
CA ILE A 230 19.61 -4.86 5.84
C ILE A 230 20.84 -5.62 5.37
N GLU A 231 21.08 -5.62 4.07
CA GLU A 231 22.20 -6.33 3.46
C GLU A 231 23.53 -5.91 4.07
N GLY A 232 24.33 -6.88 4.46
CA GLY A 232 25.66 -6.65 5.08
C GLY A 232 25.64 -6.23 6.55
N MET A 233 24.46 -6.05 7.17
CA MET A 233 24.32 -5.72 8.59
C MET A 233 23.93 -6.94 9.42
N THR A 234 24.38 -6.99 10.66
CA THR A 234 23.86 -7.92 11.66
C THR A 234 22.44 -7.49 12.07
N THR A 235 21.64 -8.42 12.59
CA THR A 235 20.29 -8.11 13.12
C THR A 235 20.33 -7.00 14.18
N HIS A 236 21.38 -6.98 15.01
CA HIS A 236 21.56 -5.98 16.07
C HIS A 236 21.78 -4.56 15.51
N GLU A 237 22.40 -4.43 14.35
CA GLU A 237 22.61 -3.16 13.66
C GLU A 237 21.40 -2.76 12.83
N ALA A 238 20.81 -3.71 12.09
CA ALA A 238 19.70 -3.47 11.18
C ALA A 238 18.40 -3.09 11.91
N LYS A 239 18.07 -3.81 13.00
CA LYS A 239 16.78 -3.62 13.68
C LYS A 239 16.53 -2.20 14.19
N PRO A 240 17.46 -1.52 14.91
CA PRO A 240 17.25 -0.14 15.34
C PRO A 240 17.03 0.84 14.18
N LEU A 241 17.70 0.61 13.03
CA LEU A 241 17.53 1.44 11.85
C LEU A 241 16.15 1.20 11.19
N ILE A 242 15.72 -0.05 11.06
CA ILE A 242 14.39 -0.40 10.56
C ILE A 242 13.31 0.20 11.47
N ASP A 243 13.41 0.01 12.79
CA ASP A 243 12.44 0.52 13.77
C ASP A 243 12.33 2.06 13.69
N PHE A 244 13.47 2.75 13.58
CA PHE A 244 13.50 4.21 13.40
C PHE A 244 12.80 4.63 12.11
N LEU A 245 13.11 3.99 10.98
CA LEU A 245 12.56 4.35 9.68
C LEU A 245 11.05 4.07 9.60
N VAL A 246 10.60 2.96 10.16
CA VAL A 246 9.16 2.65 10.25
C VAL A 246 8.45 3.70 11.11
N ALA A 247 8.96 3.98 12.31
CA ALA A 247 8.40 4.99 13.20
C ALA A 247 8.39 6.40 12.58
N HIS A 248 9.45 6.75 11.84
CA HIS A 248 9.54 8.01 11.11
C HIS A 248 8.48 8.08 10.00
N THR A 249 8.39 7.04 9.16
CA THR A 249 7.50 7.02 7.99
C THR A 249 6.02 6.99 8.40
N THR A 250 5.69 6.40 9.54
CA THR A 250 4.30 6.24 10.01
C THR A 250 3.82 7.37 10.94
N GLN A 251 4.55 8.48 11.01
CA GLN A 251 4.09 9.66 11.74
C GLN A 251 2.79 10.22 11.16
N HIS A 252 1.90 10.67 12.02
CA HIS A 252 0.61 11.25 11.60
C HIS A 252 0.74 12.35 10.54
N ALA A 253 1.84 13.10 10.55
CA ALA A 253 2.11 14.16 9.59
C ALA A 253 2.19 13.66 8.13
N PHE A 254 2.54 12.39 7.91
CA PHE A 254 2.71 11.80 6.57
C PHE A 254 1.54 10.92 6.14
N THR A 255 0.50 10.80 6.99
CA THR A 255 -0.57 9.82 6.80
C THR A 255 -1.88 10.47 6.37
N CYS A 256 -2.72 9.66 5.72
CA CYS A 256 -4.15 9.90 5.61
C CYS A 256 -4.93 8.66 6.09
N ARG A 257 -6.22 8.84 6.38
CA ARG A 257 -7.11 7.76 6.81
C ARG A 257 -8.45 7.89 6.10
N LEU A 258 -8.93 6.79 5.54
CA LEU A 258 -10.23 6.69 4.88
C LEU A 258 -11.17 5.85 5.72
N ARG A 259 -12.31 6.42 6.06
CA ARG A 259 -13.47 5.67 6.53
C ARG A 259 -14.23 5.16 5.30
N TRP A 260 -14.42 3.86 5.24
CA TRP A 260 -15.08 3.23 4.13
C TRP A 260 -16.61 3.35 4.20
N GLU A 261 -17.24 3.45 3.04
CA GLU A 261 -18.68 3.35 2.83
C GLU A 261 -18.94 2.36 1.69
N PRO A 262 -20.06 1.60 1.71
CA PRO A 262 -20.39 0.69 0.63
C PRO A 262 -20.41 1.40 -0.73
N GLY A 263 -19.83 0.76 -1.75
CA GLY A 263 -19.70 1.33 -3.09
C GLY A 263 -18.45 2.19 -3.29
N MET A 264 -17.67 2.47 -2.25
CA MET A 264 -16.38 3.14 -2.41
C MET A 264 -15.36 2.26 -3.11
N VAL A 265 -14.48 2.91 -3.86
CA VAL A 265 -13.26 2.36 -4.44
C VAL A 265 -12.08 3.23 -4.00
N ALA A 266 -10.99 2.62 -3.55
CA ALA A 266 -9.72 3.30 -3.33
C ALA A 266 -8.60 2.62 -4.13
N LEU A 267 -7.65 3.43 -4.58
CA LEU A 267 -6.45 2.99 -5.29
C LEU A 267 -5.24 3.61 -4.63
N TRP A 268 -4.14 2.86 -4.59
CA TRP A 268 -2.87 3.40 -4.10
C TRP A 268 -1.69 2.80 -4.84
N ASP A 269 -0.61 3.57 -4.86
CA ASP A 269 0.66 3.16 -5.43
C ASP A 269 1.55 2.53 -4.37
N ASN A 270 1.73 1.22 -4.40
CA ASN A 270 2.57 0.46 -3.47
C ASN A 270 4.06 0.85 -3.54
N ARG A 271 4.47 1.52 -4.59
CA ARG A 271 5.84 1.98 -4.79
C ARG A 271 6.17 3.23 -3.97
N LEU A 272 5.12 3.97 -3.55
CA LEU A 272 5.21 5.26 -2.86
C LEU A 272 4.54 5.25 -1.48
N THR A 273 3.83 4.16 -1.12
CA THR A 273 3.01 4.11 0.11
C THR A 273 3.19 2.82 0.90
N MET A 274 2.97 2.91 2.21
CA MET A 274 2.52 1.81 3.04
C MET A 274 1.07 2.03 3.44
N HIS A 275 0.40 0.95 3.84
CA HIS A 275 -0.96 1.02 4.35
C HIS A 275 -1.19 0.07 5.53
N LEU A 276 -2.29 0.31 6.25
CA LEU A 276 -2.70 -0.41 7.46
C LEU A 276 -4.22 -0.44 7.54
N GLY A 277 -4.80 -1.63 7.74
CA GLY A 277 -6.22 -1.83 8.04
C GLY A 277 -6.39 -2.40 9.45
N PRO A 278 -6.80 -1.60 10.47
CA PRO A 278 -6.96 -2.09 11.83
C PRO A 278 -8.11 -3.11 11.92
N ASN A 279 -7.91 -4.12 12.77
CA ASN A 279 -8.96 -5.08 13.12
C ASN A 279 -9.77 -4.58 14.33
N ASP A 280 -10.52 -3.51 14.15
CA ASP A 280 -11.28 -2.81 15.19
C ASP A 280 -12.80 -2.86 14.99
N TYR A 281 -13.28 -3.89 14.25
CA TYR A 281 -14.70 -4.07 13.89
C TYR A 281 -15.22 -5.49 14.17
N ASP A 282 -14.92 -6.02 15.34
CA ASP A 282 -15.43 -7.34 15.78
C ASP A 282 -16.96 -7.35 15.87
N GLY A 283 -17.56 -8.45 15.40
CA GLY A 283 -19.01 -8.60 15.35
C GLY A 283 -19.66 -8.07 14.07
N TRP A 284 -18.87 -7.49 13.15
CA TRP A 284 -19.38 -6.97 11.89
C TRP A 284 -18.72 -7.68 10.71
N ARG A 285 -19.51 -7.97 9.67
CA ARG A 285 -19.01 -8.48 8.40
C ARG A 285 -18.39 -7.34 7.60
N ARG A 286 -17.27 -7.64 6.93
CA ARG A 286 -16.62 -6.74 5.98
C ARG A 286 -16.30 -7.51 4.72
N GLU A 287 -16.84 -7.04 3.58
CA GLU A 287 -16.62 -7.64 2.27
C GLU A 287 -16.01 -6.63 1.33
N MET A 288 -14.81 -6.94 0.89
CA MET A 288 -14.06 -6.13 -0.07
C MET A 288 -13.47 -7.02 -1.17
N TYR A 289 -13.15 -6.40 -2.29
CA TYR A 289 -12.49 -7.07 -3.42
C TYR A 289 -11.34 -6.22 -3.92
N ARG A 290 -10.24 -6.89 -4.23
CA ARG A 290 -8.99 -6.29 -4.66
C ARG A 290 -8.60 -6.74 -6.06
N THR A 291 -8.06 -5.82 -6.88
CA THR A 291 -7.22 -6.13 -8.03
C THR A 291 -5.85 -5.49 -7.81
N THR A 292 -4.79 -6.10 -8.31
CA THR A 292 -3.43 -5.60 -8.14
C THR A 292 -2.66 -5.73 -9.44
N THR A 293 -1.97 -4.67 -9.86
CA THR A 293 -1.15 -4.70 -11.07
C THR A 293 0.27 -5.15 -10.79
N ALA A 294 0.89 -5.81 -11.76
CA ALA A 294 2.29 -6.17 -11.71
C ALA A 294 3.17 -4.90 -11.65
N GLY A 295 4.22 -4.99 -10.86
CA GLY A 295 5.26 -3.98 -10.84
C GLY A 295 6.52 -4.46 -11.55
N THR A 296 7.59 -3.73 -11.31
CA THR A 296 8.94 -4.04 -11.81
C THR A 296 9.90 -4.20 -10.64
N ALA A 297 11.05 -4.80 -10.88
CA ALA A 297 12.12 -4.85 -9.88
C ALA A 297 12.45 -3.42 -9.39
N PRO A 298 12.43 -3.17 -8.08
CA PRO A 298 12.77 -1.86 -7.52
C PRO A 298 14.21 -1.44 -7.81
N VAL A 299 14.41 -0.18 -8.23
CA VAL A 299 15.72 0.42 -8.52
C VAL A 299 15.92 1.70 -7.72
#